data_3c1521a9e9218dd14a09fc67643214bb
#
_entry.id   3c1521a9e9218dd14a09fc67643214bb
#
_cell.length_a   1.000
_cell.length_b   1.000
_cell.length_c   1.000
_cell.angle_alpha   90.00
_cell.angle_beta   90.00
_cell.angle_gamma   90.00
#
_symmetry.space_group_name_H-M   'P 1'
#
loop_
_entity.id
_entity.type
_entity.pdbx_description
1 polymer ?
#
loop_
_entity_poly.entity_id
_entity_poly.type
_entity_poly.pdbx_seq_one_letter_code
_entity_poly.pdbx_strand_id
1 'polypeptide(L)'
;MWKEHVLNPRLIPSIFKNKEPSLKQIQMQEIAITFGGDLQCRIHFDLKDFPSEAPEKWVQSKYNTVRMSLALIDADVKHFSVCGGVIIGDLSVVFENSSFEVEFKTDGAGLVFRATARWINVDKVSGYVNS
;
A
#
# COMPACT_ATOMS: atom_id res chain seq x y z
N MET A 1 -10.79 11.59 1.26
CA MET A 1 -9.59 10.80 0.83
C MET A 1 -9.31 9.72 1.84
N TRP A 2 -8.96 8.56 1.37
CA TRP A 2 -8.76 7.41 2.24
C TRP A 2 -7.68 7.63 3.30
N LYS A 3 -6.64 8.39 2.99
CA LYS A 3 -5.49 8.62 3.88
C LYS A 3 -5.86 9.35 5.16
N GLU A 4 -6.95 10.08 5.16
CA GLU A 4 -7.41 10.83 6.32
C GLU A 4 -8.16 9.93 7.32
N HIS A 5 -8.59 8.76 6.88
CA HIS A 5 -9.42 7.85 7.64
C HIS A 5 -8.66 6.64 8.20
N VAL A 6 -7.37 6.52 7.91
CA VAL A 6 -6.54 5.45 8.46
C VAL A 6 -6.27 5.67 9.94
N LEU A 7 -5.85 4.61 10.63
CA LEU A 7 -5.60 4.66 12.08
C LEU A 7 -4.44 5.59 12.46
N ASN A 8 -3.49 5.79 11.55
CA ASN A 8 -2.33 6.68 11.78
C ASN A 8 -2.19 7.67 10.61
N PRO A 9 -3.07 8.67 10.53
CA PRO A 9 -3.16 9.53 9.33
C PRO A 9 -1.98 10.46 9.12
N ARG A 10 -1.05 10.57 10.08
CA ARG A 10 0.09 11.49 9.98
C ARG A 10 1.33 10.89 9.33
N LEU A 11 1.38 9.56 9.21
CA LEU A 11 2.60 8.90 8.72
C LEU A 11 2.93 9.26 7.28
N ILE A 12 1.96 9.13 6.38
CA ILE A 12 2.17 9.44 4.96
C ILE A 12 2.53 10.92 4.76
N PRO A 13 1.77 11.88 5.31
CA PRO A 13 2.15 13.30 5.18
C PRO A 13 3.52 13.64 5.77
N SER A 14 3.95 12.94 6.82
CA SER A 14 5.28 13.18 7.42
C SER A 14 6.42 12.86 6.46
N ILE A 15 6.21 11.96 5.51
CA ILE A 15 7.21 11.54 4.53
C ILE A 15 7.05 12.32 3.21
N PHE A 16 5.82 12.46 2.71
CA PHE A 16 5.57 13.04 1.40
C PHE A 16 5.22 14.52 1.44
N LYS A 17 5.08 15.10 2.63
CA LYS A 17 4.82 16.54 2.80
C LYS A 17 3.54 16.94 2.07
N ASN A 18 3.66 17.88 1.13
CA ASN A 18 2.51 18.43 0.42
C ASN A 18 2.12 17.62 -0.84
N LYS A 19 2.89 16.60 -1.16
CA LYS A 19 2.67 15.83 -2.38
C LYS A 19 2.19 14.42 -2.02
N GLU A 20 1.02 14.04 -2.51
CA GLU A 20 0.51 12.70 -2.28
C GLU A 20 1.27 11.67 -3.11
N PRO A 21 1.63 10.52 -2.52
CA PRO A 21 2.22 9.46 -3.29
C PRO A 21 1.21 8.87 -4.26
N SER A 22 1.63 8.65 -5.51
CA SER A 22 0.81 7.95 -6.48
C SER A 22 0.78 6.46 -6.16
N LEU A 23 -0.40 5.87 -6.22
CA LEU A 23 -0.57 4.41 -6.07
C LEU A 23 -0.69 3.72 -7.43
N LYS A 24 -0.33 4.42 -8.50
CA LYS A 24 -0.26 3.85 -9.84
C LYS A 24 1.12 3.27 -10.11
N GLN A 25 1.14 2.18 -10.86
CA GLN A 25 2.38 1.51 -11.24
C GLN A 25 3.24 1.12 -10.04
N ILE A 26 2.59 0.71 -8.97
CA ILE A 26 3.30 0.17 -7.80
C ILE A 26 3.71 -1.27 -8.07
N GLN A 27 4.76 -1.71 -7.41
CA GLN A 27 5.18 -3.10 -7.48
C GLN A 27 4.73 -3.82 -6.20
N MET A 28 3.81 -4.75 -6.35
CA MET A 28 3.33 -5.54 -5.22
C MET A 28 4.37 -6.58 -4.84
N GLN A 29 4.79 -6.57 -3.58
CA GLN A 29 5.80 -7.49 -3.06
C GLN A 29 5.18 -8.65 -2.31
N GLU A 30 4.13 -8.38 -1.52
CA GLU A 30 3.55 -9.42 -0.68
C GLU A 30 2.10 -9.07 -0.35
N ILE A 31 1.26 -10.10 -0.34
CA ILE A 31 -0.07 -10.04 0.23
C ILE A 31 -0.17 -11.19 1.21
N ALA A 32 -0.35 -10.89 2.49
CA ALA A 32 -0.45 -11.88 3.56
C ALA A 32 -1.83 -11.83 4.19
N ILE A 33 -2.46 -12.98 4.34
CA ILE A 33 -3.79 -13.11 4.93
C ILE A 33 -3.65 -13.89 6.22
N THR A 34 -4.14 -13.31 7.33
CA THR A 34 -4.05 -13.91 8.65
C THR A 34 -5.46 -14.21 9.18
N PHE A 35 -5.65 -15.43 9.61
CA PHE A 35 -6.90 -15.93 10.18
C PHE A 35 -6.81 -16.02 11.70
N GLY A 36 -7.91 -16.23 12.35
CA GLY A 36 -7.98 -16.38 13.80
C GLY A 36 -8.55 -15.12 14.44
N GLY A 37 -9.86 -15.02 14.55
CA GLY A 37 -10.57 -13.82 14.91
C GLY A 37 -10.97 -13.07 13.67
N ASP A 38 -10.85 -11.73 13.70
CA ASP A 38 -11.12 -10.94 12.51
C ASP A 38 -10.02 -11.14 11.48
N LEU A 39 -10.42 -11.25 10.22
CA LEU A 39 -9.46 -11.44 9.14
C LEU A 39 -8.61 -10.18 8.97
N GLN A 40 -7.31 -10.37 8.90
CA GLN A 40 -6.37 -9.30 8.58
C GLN A 40 -5.64 -9.60 7.29
N CYS A 41 -5.41 -8.57 6.52
CA CYS A 41 -4.66 -8.68 5.28
C CYS A 41 -3.60 -7.60 5.27
N ARG A 42 -2.33 -7.97 5.08
CA ARG A 42 -1.22 -7.02 4.93
C ARG A 42 -0.74 -7.02 3.51
N ILE A 43 -0.58 -5.82 2.98
CA ILE A 43 -0.01 -5.64 1.65
C ILE A 43 1.26 -4.81 1.75
N HIS A 44 2.31 -5.28 1.05
CA HIS A 44 3.60 -4.62 0.99
C HIS A 44 3.90 -4.32 -0.46
N PHE A 45 4.20 -3.07 -0.76
CA PHE A 45 4.45 -2.66 -2.14
C PHE A 45 5.44 -1.51 -2.21
N ASP A 46 6.07 -1.41 -3.37
CA ASP A 46 7.02 -0.34 -3.66
C ASP A 46 6.34 0.71 -4.52
N LEU A 47 6.47 1.97 -4.12
CA LEU A 47 5.96 3.09 -4.89
C LEU A 47 6.83 3.35 -6.10
N LYS A 48 6.24 3.84 -7.17
CA LYS A 48 6.97 4.30 -8.34
C LYS A 48 7.73 5.58 -8.04
N ASP A 49 7.12 6.47 -7.28
CA ASP A 49 7.67 7.79 -6.99
C ASP A 49 8.45 7.81 -5.68
N PHE A 50 9.51 8.62 -5.67
CA PHE A 50 10.29 8.88 -4.46
C PHE A 50 10.01 10.32 -4.02
N PRO A 51 9.87 10.59 -2.69
CA PRO A 51 9.54 11.96 -2.25
C PRO A 51 10.65 12.94 -2.59
N SER A 52 10.25 14.13 -3.08
CA SER A 52 11.20 15.19 -3.45
C SER A 52 11.90 15.77 -2.21
N GLU A 53 11.23 15.75 -1.08
CA GLU A 53 11.79 16.21 0.20
C GLU A 53 11.87 15.03 1.16
N ALA A 54 12.67 14.03 0.79
CA ALA A 54 12.82 12.82 1.58
C ALA A 54 13.47 13.12 2.93
N PRO A 55 13.21 12.31 3.97
CA PRO A 55 13.93 12.42 5.23
C PRO A 55 15.45 12.42 5.00
N GLU A 56 16.15 13.27 5.74
CA GLU A 56 17.59 13.41 5.58
C GLU A 56 18.34 12.08 5.67
N LYS A 57 17.91 11.22 6.57
CA LYS A 57 18.49 9.89 6.72
C LYS A 57 18.41 9.07 5.45
N TRP A 58 17.31 9.20 4.69
CA TRP A 58 17.13 8.50 3.44
C TRP A 58 18.08 9.04 2.35
N VAL A 59 18.25 10.36 2.32
CA VAL A 59 19.16 11.00 1.37
C VAL A 59 20.59 10.57 1.67
N GLN A 60 20.99 10.57 2.92
CA GLN A 60 22.33 10.14 3.33
C GLN A 60 22.60 8.66 3.01
N SER A 61 21.59 7.82 3.11
CA SER A 61 21.70 6.40 2.81
C SER A 61 21.54 6.10 1.33
N LYS A 62 21.33 7.12 0.50
CA LYS A 62 21.12 7.02 -0.95
C LYS A 62 19.96 6.11 -1.33
N TYR A 63 18.91 6.14 -0.54
CA TYR A 63 17.68 5.41 -0.84
C TYR A 63 17.01 6.00 -2.09
N ASN A 64 16.44 5.14 -2.91
CA ASN A 64 15.78 5.54 -4.15
C ASN A 64 14.36 4.98 -4.29
N THR A 65 13.92 4.17 -3.35
CA THR A 65 12.62 3.50 -3.42
C THR A 65 11.94 3.59 -2.07
N VAL A 66 10.62 3.77 -2.09
CA VAL A 66 9.79 3.77 -0.89
C VAL A 66 8.96 2.50 -0.88
N ARG A 67 9.06 1.74 0.19
CA ARG A 67 8.19 0.59 0.45
C ARG A 67 7.15 0.98 1.48
N MET A 68 5.90 0.68 1.17
CA MET A 68 4.77 0.95 2.04
C MET A 68 4.10 -0.35 2.44
N SER A 69 3.70 -0.45 3.70
CA SER A 69 2.92 -1.57 4.22
C SER A 69 1.61 -1.08 4.77
N LEU A 70 0.53 -1.66 4.31
CA LEU A 70 -0.82 -1.39 4.83
C LEU A 70 -1.37 -2.64 5.48
N ALA A 71 -1.94 -2.49 6.68
CA ALA A 71 -2.71 -3.55 7.32
C ALA A 71 -4.20 -3.26 7.12
N LEU A 72 -4.89 -4.16 6.46
CA LEU A 72 -6.33 -4.13 6.30
C LEU A 72 -6.92 -4.95 7.45
N ILE A 73 -7.66 -4.30 8.34
CA ILE A 73 -8.14 -4.89 9.59
C ILE A 73 -9.65 -5.08 9.51
N ASP A 74 -10.12 -6.20 10.01
CA ASP A 74 -11.51 -6.64 9.89
C ASP A 74 -11.90 -6.64 8.41
N ALA A 75 -11.17 -7.44 7.64
CA ALA A 75 -11.23 -7.44 6.19
C ALA A 75 -12.03 -8.61 5.65
N ASP A 76 -12.59 -8.40 4.47
CA ASP A 76 -13.18 -9.46 3.65
C ASP A 76 -12.48 -9.44 2.31
N VAL A 77 -11.83 -10.56 1.94
CA VAL A 77 -11.22 -10.70 0.62
C VAL A 77 -12.27 -11.18 -0.36
N LYS A 78 -12.60 -10.34 -1.32
CA LYS A 78 -13.66 -10.61 -2.29
C LYS A 78 -13.16 -11.34 -3.53
N HIS A 79 -11.90 -11.06 -3.91
CA HIS A 79 -11.31 -11.68 -5.07
C HIS A 79 -9.79 -11.71 -4.91
N PHE A 80 -9.18 -12.81 -5.26
CA PHE A 80 -7.73 -12.94 -5.24
C PHE A 80 -7.31 -13.95 -6.31
N SER A 81 -6.73 -13.43 -7.37
CA SER A 81 -6.23 -14.24 -8.47
C SER A 81 -4.83 -13.76 -8.80
N VAL A 82 -3.87 -14.66 -8.81
CA VAL A 82 -2.47 -14.31 -9.04
C VAL A 82 -1.81 -15.30 -9.99
N CYS A 83 -1.00 -14.74 -10.88
CA CYS A 83 -0.12 -15.48 -11.76
C CYS A 83 1.29 -14.90 -11.57
N GLY A 84 2.29 -15.74 -11.39
CA GLY A 84 3.62 -15.35 -10.94
C GLY A 84 4.35 -14.31 -11.79
N GLY A 85 5.52 -13.92 -11.32
CA GLY A 85 6.38 -12.93 -11.97
C GLY A 85 6.42 -11.61 -11.22
N VAL A 86 6.93 -10.58 -11.88
CA VAL A 86 6.93 -9.22 -11.36
C VAL A 86 5.52 -8.65 -11.48
N ILE A 87 4.98 -8.16 -10.38
CA ILE A 87 3.59 -7.73 -10.27
C ILE A 87 3.55 -6.21 -10.16
N ILE A 88 3.26 -5.51 -11.24
CA ILE A 88 3.15 -4.06 -11.30
C ILE A 88 1.73 -3.71 -11.74
N GLY A 89 1.11 -2.80 -11.01
CA GLY A 89 -0.25 -2.39 -11.32
C GLY A 89 -0.69 -1.18 -10.49
N ASP A 90 -1.97 -0.93 -10.55
CA ASP A 90 -2.58 0.22 -9.88
C ASP A 90 -3.34 -0.22 -8.64
N LEU A 91 -3.06 0.44 -7.52
CA LEU A 91 -3.76 0.24 -6.27
C LEU A 91 -4.77 1.35 -6.06
N SER A 92 -6.00 0.99 -5.81
CA SER A 92 -7.07 1.92 -5.49
C SER A 92 -7.54 1.67 -4.06
N VAL A 93 -7.59 2.73 -3.26
CA VAL A 93 -8.10 2.69 -1.89
C VAL A 93 -9.15 3.78 -1.79
N VAL A 94 -10.38 3.38 -1.51
CA VAL A 94 -11.52 4.30 -1.40
C VAL A 94 -12.18 4.10 -0.04
N PHE A 95 -12.43 5.19 0.67
CA PHE A 95 -13.20 5.16 1.91
C PHE A 95 -14.60 5.67 1.65
N GLU A 96 -15.59 4.82 1.87
CA GLU A 96 -16.98 5.13 1.58
C GLU A 96 -17.88 4.30 2.49
N ASN A 97 -18.97 4.90 2.98
CA ASN A 97 -19.92 4.22 3.86
C ASN A 97 -19.24 3.58 5.08
N SER A 98 -18.31 4.31 5.70
CA SER A 98 -17.58 3.89 6.90
C SER A 98 -16.73 2.65 6.73
N SER A 99 -16.34 2.32 5.51
CA SER A 99 -15.42 1.22 5.24
C SER A 99 -14.50 1.55 4.08
N PHE A 100 -13.43 0.77 3.96
CA PHE A 100 -12.47 0.90 2.87
C PHE A 100 -12.74 -0.15 1.80
N GLU A 101 -12.61 0.25 0.54
CA GLU A 101 -12.52 -0.67 -0.59
C GLU A 101 -11.12 -0.59 -1.16
N VAL A 102 -10.47 -1.74 -1.26
CA VAL A 102 -9.10 -1.84 -1.74
C VAL A 102 -9.10 -2.74 -2.97
N GLU A 103 -8.56 -2.22 -4.06
CA GLU A 103 -8.45 -2.98 -5.30
C GLU A 103 -7.06 -2.79 -5.89
N PHE A 104 -6.44 -3.89 -6.26
CA PHE A 104 -5.18 -3.88 -6.99
C PHE A 104 -5.34 -4.68 -8.26
N LYS A 105 -4.88 -4.11 -9.37
CA LYS A 105 -5.05 -4.72 -10.68
C LYS A 105 -3.83 -4.46 -11.55
N THR A 106 -3.26 -5.53 -12.10
CA THR A 106 -2.21 -5.42 -13.09
C THR A 106 -2.81 -5.29 -14.48
N ASP A 107 -2.01 -4.79 -15.42
CA ASP A 107 -2.36 -4.81 -16.82
C ASP A 107 -2.19 -6.24 -17.34
N GLY A 108 -3.25 -6.81 -17.88
CA GLY A 108 -3.22 -8.18 -18.37
C GLY A 108 -3.31 -9.22 -17.26
N ALA A 109 -2.73 -10.40 -17.51
CA ALA A 109 -2.72 -11.50 -16.55
C ALA A 109 -1.62 -11.29 -15.53
N GLY A 110 -1.94 -11.25 -14.27
CA GLY A 110 -0.97 -11.07 -13.19
C GLY A 110 -1.65 -11.23 -11.86
N LEU A 111 -2.06 -10.13 -11.26
CA LEU A 111 -2.73 -10.14 -9.98
C LEU A 111 -3.99 -9.29 -10.04
N VAL A 112 -5.08 -9.86 -9.55
CA VAL A 112 -6.29 -9.10 -9.22
C VAL A 112 -6.59 -9.38 -7.76
N PHE A 113 -6.67 -8.32 -6.96
CA PHE A 113 -6.97 -8.43 -5.54
C PHE A 113 -8.03 -7.40 -5.21
N ARG A 114 -9.07 -7.83 -4.53
CA ARG A 114 -10.16 -6.97 -4.11
C ARG A 114 -10.59 -7.34 -2.71
N ALA A 115 -10.63 -6.36 -1.83
CA ALA A 115 -11.02 -6.56 -0.44
C ALA A 115 -11.74 -5.34 0.09
N THR A 116 -12.55 -5.55 1.13
CA THR A 116 -13.07 -4.47 1.96
C THR A 116 -12.43 -4.58 3.33
N ALA A 117 -12.32 -3.47 4.05
CA ALA A 117 -11.77 -3.47 5.39
C ALA A 117 -12.47 -2.39 6.23
N ARG A 118 -12.65 -2.68 7.50
CA ARG A 118 -13.23 -1.70 8.41
C ARG A 118 -12.20 -0.63 8.77
N TRP A 119 -10.94 -1.05 8.97
CA TRP A 119 -9.84 -0.13 9.27
C TRP A 119 -8.64 -0.43 8.41
N ILE A 120 -7.85 0.60 8.16
CA ILE A 120 -6.52 0.46 7.57
C ILE A 120 -5.53 1.14 8.49
N ASN A 121 -4.42 0.45 8.79
CA ASN A 121 -3.27 1.02 9.45
C ASN A 121 -2.11 1.08 8.47
N VAL A 122 -1.45 2.22 8.38
CA VAL A 122 -0.21 2.32 7.61
C VAL A 122 0.90 1.83 8.52
N ASP A 123 1.28 0.56 8.38
CA ASP A 123 2.23 -0.09 9.28
C ASP A 123 3.64 0.48 9.11
N LYS A 124 4.02 0.79 7.88
CA LYS A 124 5.39 1.21 7.61
C LYS A 124 5.47 1.99 6.30
N VAL A 125 6.27 3.03 6.33
CA VAL A 125 6.73 3.75 5.13
C VAL A 125 8.24 3.85 5.27
N SER A 126 8.99 3.11 4.47
CA SER A 126 10.45 3.05 4.61
C SER A 126 11.14 3.22 3.25
N GLY A 127 12.31 3.84 3.29
CA GLY A 127 13.17 3.94 2.12
C GLY A 127 14.15 2.79 2.06
N TYR A 128 14.59 2.46 0.86
CA TYR A 128 15.66 1.50 0.65
C TYR A 128 16.29 1.68 -0.73
N VAL A 129 17.41 0.97 -0.96
CA VAL A 129 18.09 1.00 -2.25
C VAL A 129 17.58 -0.15 -3.10
N ASN A 130 17.08 0.19 -4.26
CA ASN A 130 16.69 -0.78 -5.28
C ASN A 130 17.65 -0.63 -6.46
N SER A 131 18.41 -1.66 -6.71
CA SER A 131 19.40 -1.67 -7.77
C SER A 131 18.84 -2.10 -9.13
#